data_fc7ac623218da8e7bd6197e9a5e6f897
#
_entry.id   fc7ac623218da8e7bd6197e9a5e6f897
#
_cell.length_a   1.000
_cell.length_b   1.000
_cell.length_c   1.000
_cell.angle_alpha   90.00
_cell.angle_beta   90.00
_cell.angle_gamma   90.00
#
_symmetry.space_group_name_H-M   'P 1'
#
loop_
_entity.id
_entity.type
_entity.pdbx_description
1 polymer ?
#
loop_
_entity_poly.entity_id
_entity_poly.type
_entity_poly.pdbx_seq_one_letter_code
_entity_poly.pdbx_strand_id
1 'polypeptide(L)'
;MDVIEMTRKLGQAIQEDERYKAYMEACSINDTDVEIQNKIGEFNQLRSQLSVEMQKPDKDGEKMTALDTQIRELYDEIMAMPKMIAFNEAKEVMDKLLGSVNYIISMAANGCLL
;
A
#
# COMPACT_ATOMS: atom_id res chain seq x y z
N MET A 1 -16.54 -14.99 28.47
CA MET A 1 -15.66 -14.24 27.58
C MET A 1 -16.28 -14.25 26.18
N ASP A 2 -16.63 -13.07 25.68
CA ASP A 2 -17.25 -12.94 24.37
C ASP A 2 -16.18 -12.79 23.28
N VAL A 3 -16.26 -13.59 22.24
CA VAL A 3 -15.30 -13.60 21.10
C VAL A 3 -15.27 -12.24 20.42
N ILE A 4 -16.43 -11.63 20.18
CA ILE A 4 -16.51 -10.34 19.49
C ILE A 4 -15.92 -9.22 20.34
N GLU A 5 -16.18 -9.25 21.64
CA GLU A 5 -15.61 -8.28 22.57
C GLU A 5 -14.08 -8.40 22.62
N MET A 6 -13.55 -9.62 22.66
CA MET A 6 -12.11 -9.87 22.64
C MET A 6 -11.48 -9.38 21.34
N THR A 7 -12.19 -9.53 20.22
CA THR A 7 -11.73 -9.02 18.92
C THR A 7 -11.62 -7.49 18.93
N ARG A 8 -12.59 -6.80 19.55
CA ARG A 8 -12.52 -5.33 19.69
C ARG A 8 -11.33 -4.91 20.56
N LYS A 9 -11.06 -5.63 21.64
CA LYS A 9 -9.89 -5.37 22.48
C LYS A 9 -8.58 -5.58 21.72
N LEU A 10 -8.52 -6.62 20.89
CA LEU A 10 -7.37 -6.84 20.02
C LEU A 10 -7.18 -5.67 19.05
N GLY A 11 -8.25 -5.19 18.45
CA GLY A 11 -8.21 -4.02 17.57
C GLY A 11 -7.67 -2.79 18.28
N GLN A 12 -8.10 -2.55 19.52
CA GLN A 12 -7.59 -1.44 20.34
C GLN A 12 -6.11 -1.59 20.64
N ALA A 13 -5.68 -2.81 20.97
CA ALA A 13 -4.26 -3.10 21.23
C ALA A 13 -3.40 -2.83 19.99
N ILE A 14 -3.89 -3.17 18.81
CA ILE A 14 -3.21 -2.88 17.55
C ILE A 14 -3.07 -1.37 17.35
N GLN A 15 -4.12 -0.59 17.61
CA GLN A 15 -4.08 0.87 17.48
C GLN A 15 -3.08 1.52 18.45
N GLU A 16 -2.82 0.91 19.58
CA GLU A 16 -1.86 1.39 20.58
C GLU A 16 -0.44 0.90 20.33
N ASP A 17 -0.26 -0.01 19.39
CA ASP A 17 1.05 -0.55 19.02
C ASP A 17 1.86 0.48 18.24
N GLU A 18 3.17 0.57 18.54
CA GLU A 18 4.06 1.53 17.89
C GLU A 18 4.15 1.33 16.38
N ARG A 19 4.03 0.09 15.92
CA ARG A 19 4.07 -0.23 14.48
C ARG A 19 2.86 0.35 13.75
N TYR A 20 1.68 0.29 14.36
CA TYR A 20 0.47 0.92 13.82
C TYR A 20 0.61 2.43 13.78
N LYS A 21 1.09 3.03 14.88
CA LYS A 21 1.28 4.49 14.98
C LYS A 21 2.26 4.99 13.92
N ALA A 22 3.38 4.29 13.74
CA ALA A 22 4.38 4.63 12.73
C ALA A 22 3.79 4.56 11.32
N TYR A 23 3.00 3.53 11.03
CA TYR A 23 2.32 3.37 9.76
C TYR A 23 1.33 4.51 9.50
N MET A 24 0.50 4.85 10.49
CA MET A 24 -0.48 5.94 10.36
C MET A 24 0.18 7.30 10.19
N GLU A 25 1.30 7.53 10.86
CA GLU A 25 2.08 8.75 10.67
C GLU A 25 2.64 8.84 9.26
N ALA A 26 3.20 7.75 8.74
CA ALA A 26 3.72 7.69 7.37
C ALA A 26 2.61 7.91 6.33
N CYS A 27 1.42 7.34 6.56
CA CYS A 27 0.24 7.60 5.72
C CYS A 27 -0.11 9.09 5.69
N SER A 28 -0.16 9.72 6.85
CA SER A 28 -0.49 11.14 6.97
C SER A 28 0.53 12.01 6.25
N ILE A 29 1.81 11.71 6.40
CA ILE A 29 2.89 12.44 5.72
C ILE A 29 2.73 12.34 4.20
N ASN A 30 2.50 11.14 3.67
CA ASN A 30 2.31 10.95 2.24
C ASN A 30 1.05 11.64 1.72
N ASP A 31 -0.05 11.54 2.46
CA ASP A 31 -1.34 12.12 2.04
C ASP A 31 -1.30 13.64 1.97
N THR A 32 -0.43 14.27 2.76
CA THR A 32 -0.31 15.73 2.82
C THR A 32 0.87 16.28 2.02
N ASP A 33 1.72 15.42 1.46
CA ASP A 33 2.86 15.86 0.66
C ASP A 33 2.41 16.15 -0.77
N VAL A 34 2.47 17.43 -1.14
CA VAL A 34 1.98 17.90 -2.45
C VAL A 34 2.78 17.28 -3.60
N GLU A 35 4.10 17.18 -3.45
CA GLU A 35 4.96 16.61 -4.50
C GLU A 35 4.62 15.16 -4.76
N ILE A 36 4.48 14.37 -3.70
CA ILE A 36 4.10 12.95 -3.81
C ILE A 36 2.72 12.82 -4.46
N GLN A 37 1.73 13.58 -4.00
CA GLN A 37 0.37 13.51 -4.51
C GLN A 37 0.30 13.92 -5.99
N ASN A 38 1.05 14.93 -6.39
CA ASN A 38 1.13 15.35 -7.79
C ASN A 38 1.74 14.25 -8.67
N LYS A 39 2.80 13.59 -8.21
CA LYS A 39 3.44 12.50 -8.95
C LYS A 39 2.53 11.27 -9.05
N ILE A 40 1.81 10.94 -7.99
CA ILE A 40 0.83 9.85 -8.00
C ILE A 40 -0.30 10.17 -8.98
N GLY A 41 -0.79 11.40 -8.99
CA GLY A 41 -1.82 11.85 -9.94
C GLY A 41 -1.35 11.72 -11.38
N GLU A 42 -0.11 12.14 -11.67
CA GLU A 42 0.50 12.00 -12.99
C GLU A 42 0.64 10.53 -13.39
N PHE A 43 1.09 9.68 -12.46
CA PHE A 43 1.19 8.24 -12.68
C PHE A 43 -0.16 7.62 -13.04
N ASN A 44 -1.21 7.96 -12.30
CA ASN A 44 -2.56 7.46 -12.57
C ASN A 44 -3.09 7.95 -13.91
N GLN A 45 -2.79 9.19 -14.28
CA GLN A 45 -3.17 9.75 -15.57
C GLN A 45 -2.51 9.00 -16.72
N LEU A 46 -1.21 8.73 -16.62
CA LEU A 46 -0.48 7.95 -17.62
C LEU A 46 -1.05 6.53 -17.78
N ARG A 47 -1.36 5.89 -16.66
CA ARG A 47 -1.98 4.56 -16.68
C ARG A 47 -3.35 4.58 -17.35
N SER A 48 -4.13 5.62 -17.10
CA SER A 48 -5.44 5.81 -17.73
C SER A 48 -5.29 5.99 -19.24
N GLN A 49 -4.32 6.79 -19.69
CA GLN A 49 -4.03 6.99 -21.10
C GLN A 49 -3.64 5.69 -21.79
N LEU A 50 -2.80 4.89 -21.13
CA LEU A 50 -2.40 3.58 -21.65
C LEU A 50 -3.60 2.64 -21.78
N SER A 51 -4.46 2.61 -20.75
CA SER A 51 -5.67 1.80 -20.77
C SER A 51 -6.59 2.17 -21.93
N VAL A 52 -6.79 3.45 -22.17
CA VAL A 52 -7.60 3.94 -23.29
C VAL A 52 -7.00 3.49 -24.63
N GLU A 53 -5.68 3.62 -24.79
CA GLU A 53 -5.01 3.21 -26.02
C GLU A 53 -5.13 1.71 -26.27
N MET A 54 -5.03 0.90 -25.22
CA MET A 54 -5.16 -0.56 -25.32
C MET A 54 -6.55 -1.01 -25.75
N GLN A 55 -7.57 -0.19 -25.52
CA GLN A 55 -8.97 -0.52 -25.87
C GLN A 55 -9.36 -0.09 -27.27
N LYS A 56 -8.50 0.65 -27.98
CA LYS A 56 -8.78 1.09 -29.35
C LYS A 56 -8.64 -0.07 -30.32
N PRO A 57 -9.49 -0.11 -31.39
CA PRO A 57 -9.35 -1.12 -32.43
C PRO A 57 -8.01 -1.04 -33.17
N ASP A 58 -7.51 0.17 -33.40
CA ASP A 58 -6.25 0.47 -34.10
C ASP A 58 -5.22 1.00 -33.08
N LYS A 59 -4.70 0.09 -32.26
CA LYS A 59 -3.72 0.43 -31.22
C LYS A 59 -2.44 0.96 -31.84
N ASP A 60 -1.92 2.06 -31.27
CA ASP A 60 -0.61 2.61 -31.62
C ASP A 60 0.46 1.98 -30.69
N GLY A 61 1.23 1.05 -31.25
CA GLY A 61 2.25 0.33 -30.48
C GLY A 61 3.37 1.24 -29.97
N GLU A 62 3.76 2.23 -30.77
CA GLU A 62 4.80 3.18 -30.34
C GLU A 62 4.33 4.05 -29.18
N LYS A 63 3.08 4.52 -29.26
CA LYS A 63 2.47 5.30 -28.18
C LYS A 63 2.34 4.49 -26.90
N MET A 64 1.92 3.22 -27.00
CA MET A 64 1.79 2.33 -25.87
C MET A 64 3.15 2.08 -25.21
N THR A 65 4.20 1.86 -26.02
CA THR A 65 5.56 1.67 -25.50
C THR A 65 6.07 2.93 -24.80
N ALA A 66 5.84 4.10 -25.40
CA ALA A 66 6.24 5.37 -24.79
C ALA A 66 5.55 5.62 -23.46
N LEU A 67 4.23 5.34 -23.38
CA LEU A 67 3.47 5.47 -22.13
C LEU A 67 3.97 4.48 -21.07
N ASP A 68 4.24 3.24 -21.45
CA ASP A 68 4.76 2.23 -20.54
C ASP A 68 6.13 2.66 -19.95
N THR A 69 7.00 3.18 -20.79
CA THR A 69 8.31 3.69 -20.36
C THR A 69 8.16 4.85 -19.37
N GLN A 70 7.28 5.82 -19.67
CA GLN A 70 7.01 6.94 -18.79
C GLN A 70 6.44 6.48 -17.45
N ILE A 71 5.54 5.51 -17.47
CA ILE A 71 4.94 4.93 -16.26
C ILE A 71 6.01 4.29 -15.37
N ARG A 72 6.91 3.51 -15.96
CA ARG A 72 7.98 2.84 -15.22
C ARG A 72 8.97 3.83 -14.63
N GLU A 73 9.37 4.83 -15.39
CA GLU A 73 10.29 5.86 -14.93
C GLU A 73 9.69 6.65 -13.77
N LEU A 74 8.42 7.04 -13.88
CA LEU A 74 7.73 7.77 -12.83
C LEU A 74 7.51 6.90 -11.59
N TYR A 75 7.20 5.61 -11.76
CA TYR A 75 7.11 4.67 -10.65
C TYR A 75 8.42 4.60 -9.88
N ASP A 76 9.54 4.44 -10.60
CA ASP A 76 10.87 4.36 -9.97
C ASP A 76 11.20 5.65 -9.23
N GLU A 77 10.85 6.80 -9.81
CA GLU A 77 11.04 8.10 -9.19
C GLU A 77 10.25 8.23 -7.89
N ILE A 78 8.97 7.85 -7.91
CA ILE A 78 8.11 7.88 -6.71
C ILE A 78 8.67 6.96 -5.63
N MET A 79 9.04 5.73 -5.99
CA MET A 79 9.54 4.74 -5.04
C MET A 79 10.90 5.10 -4.44
N ALA A 80 11.66 5.98 -5.08
CA ALA A 80 12.93 6.48 -4.57
C ALA A 80 12.78 7.68 -3.65
N MET A 81 11.60 8.28 -3.53
CA MET A 81 11.38 9.42 -2.65
C MET A 81 11.50 8.98 -1.18
N PRO A 82 12.24 9.73 -0.34
CA PRO A 82 12.47 9.32 1.07
C PRO A 82 11.19 9.04 1.86
N LYS A 83 10.15 9.86 1.66
CA LYS A 83 8.87 9.68 2.35
C LYS A 83 8.13 8.42 1.88
N MET A 84 8.28 8.05 0.61
CA MET A 84 7.73 6.79 0.09
C MET A 84 8.49 5.58 0.62
N ILE A 85 9.81 5.68 0.73
CA ILE A 85 10.63 4.62 1.33
C ILE A 85 10.19 4.38 2.77
N ALA A 86 10.05 5.45 3.54
CA ALA A 86 9.59 5.37 4.93
C ALA A 86 8.18 4.76 5.04
N PHE A 87 7.28 5.16 4.15
CA PHE A 87 5.93 4.60 4.10
C PHE A 87 5.95 3.10 3.79
N ASN A 88 6.72 2.68 2.79
CA ASN A 88 6.80 1.28 2.39
C ASN A 88 7.42 0.42 3.49
N GLU A 89 8.42 0.93 4.21
CA GLU A 89 9.01 0.24 5.36
C GLU A 89 8.00 0.06 6.49
N ALA A 90 7.28 1.13 6.83
CA ALA A 90 6.26 1.08 7.88
C ALA A 90 5.11 0.14 7.50
N LYS A 91 4.70 0.14 6.23
CA LYS A 91 3.67 -0.75 5.71
C LYS A 91 4.10 -2.21 5.80
N GLU A 92 5.35 -2.52 5.45
CA GLU A 92 5.88 -3.87 5.54
C GLU A 92 5.88 -4.38 6.99
N VAL A 93 6.29 -3.54 7.94
CA VAL A 93 6.27 -3.88 9.36
C VAL A 93 4.83 -4.13 9.83
N MET A 94 3.88 -3.30 9.39
CA MET A 94 2.47 -3.46 9.73
C MET A 94 1.88 -4.73 9.13
N ASP A 95 2.20 -5.02 7.87
CA ASP A 95 1.74 -6.24 7.20
C ASP A 95 2.25 -7.50 7.92
N LYS A 96 3.48 -7.49 8.40
CA LYS A 96 4.05 -8.58 9.19
C LYS A 96 3.33 -8.74 10.52
N LEU A 97 3.01 -7.64 11.19
CA LEU A 97 2.25 -7.69 12.44
C LEU A 97 0.88 -8.32 12.23
N LEU A 98 0.13 -7.84 11.24
CA LEU A 98 -1.20 -8.38 10.94
C LEU A 98 -1.15 -9.84 10.48
N GLY A 99 -0.13 -10.19 9.71
CA GLY A 99 0.10 -11.57 9.30
C GLY A 99 0.34 -12.49 10.48
N SER A 100 1.13 -12.05 11.45
CA SER A 100 1.39 -12.80 12.68
C SER A 100 0.13 -12.96 13.52
N VAL A 101 -0.65 -11.88 13.66
CA VAL A 101 -1.93 -11.91 14.40
C VAL A 101 -2.88 -12.91 13.74
N ASN A 102 -3.04 -12.86 12.44
CA ASN A 102 -3.92 -13.76 11.70
C ASN A 102 -3.45 -15.22 11.81
N TYR A 103 -2.16 -15.44 11.73
CA TYR A 103 -1.57 -16.78 11.88
C TYR A 103 -1.86 -17.36 13.26
N ILE A 104 -1.63 -16.58 14.33
CA ILE A 104 -1.85 -17.01 15.71
C ILE A 104 -3.33 -17.33 15.93
N ILE A 105 -4.24 -16.47 15.45
CA ILE A 105 -5.68 -16.71 15.56
C ILE A 105 -6.08 -18.01 14.86
N SER A 106 -5.60 -18.21 13.63
CA SER A 106 -5.92 -19.41 12.85
C SER A 106 -5.42 -20.67 13.50
N MET A 107 -4.20 -20.67 14.00
CA MET A 107 -3.62 -21.83 14.70
C MET A 107 -4.34 -22.12 16.01
N ALA A 108 -4.64 -21.10 16.80
CA ALA A 108 -5.36 -21.25 18.06
C ALA A 108 -6.79 -21.77 17.82
N ALA A 109 -7.48 -21.23 16.79
CA ALA A 109 -8.85 -21.65 16.47
C ALA A 109 -8.90 -23.10 16.00
N ASN A 110 -7.83 -23.60 15.37
CA ASN A 110 -7.73 -24.98 14.92
C ASN A 110 -7.21 -25.94 16.00
N GLY A 111 -7.03 -25.45 17.24
CA GLY A 111 -6.55 -26.26 18.35
C GLY A 111 -5.07 -26.57 18.32
N CYS A 112 -4.29 -25.89 17.47
CA CYS A 112 -2.84 -26.06 17.41
C CYS A 112 -2.17 -25.18 18.46
N LEU A 113 -1.14 -25.72 19.11
CA LEU A 113 -0.32 -24.96 20.06
C LEU A 113 0.84 -24.31 19.32
N LEU A 114 1.08 -23.07 19.63
CA LEU A 114 2.18 -22.30 19.06
C LEU A 114 3.33 -22.15 20.03
#